data_3b301a2555204f28a7ad8e56c35a2528
#
_entry.id   3b301a2555204f28a7ad8e56c35a2528
#
_cell.length_a   1.000
_cell.length_b   1.000
_cell.length_c   1.000
_cell.angle_alpha   90.00
_cell.angle_beta   90.00
_cell.angle_gamma   90.00
#
_symmetry.space_group_name_H-M   'P 1'
#
loop_
_entity.id
_entity.type
_entity.pdbx_description
1 polymer ?
#
loop_
_entity_poly.entity_id
_entity_poly.type
_entity_poly.pdbx_seq_one_letter_code
_entity_poly.pdbx_strand_id
1 'polypeptide(L)'
;GLKLKPGEIYNERGTALSGAIVAVDYGMGTGSVISDRGLVITNHHVAYGDIHDLSTPENNYLENGFWAATEQDELPVKGKTVMFLRRIADVTDEAVEMRDSMIREGKFGVFGTRKIYGAIEKKYGKDTPYEVSCASMWRGEKYLLFYYEVYKDVRLVGAPPEKIGAFGGNQDNWGWPQHKGDFALYRVYGDKDGKPAPYSKDN
;
A
#
# COMPACT_ATOMS: atom_id res chain seq x y z
N GLY A 1 3.48 -29.88 -1.86
CA GLY A 1 2.40 -28.91 -1.69
C GLY A 1 2.69 -27.92 -0.58
N LEU A 2 1.88 -26.88 -0.46
CA LEU A 2 1.98 -25.86 0.59
C LEU A 2 1.78 -26.52 1.98
N LYS A 3 2.69 -26.25 2.92
CA LYS A 3 2.66 -26.83 4.27
C LYS A 3 1.98 -25.90 5.30
N LEU A 4 1.66 -24.66 4.91
CA LEU A 4 1.01 -23.69 5.77
C LEU A 4 -0.45 -24.07 6.03
N LYS A 5 -0.90 -23.88 7.26
CA LYS A 5 -2.32 -24.00 7.64
C LYS A 5 -3.09 -22.75 7.20
N PRO A 6 -4.41 -22.82 7.00
CA PRO A 6 -5.21 -21.64 6.61
C PRO A 6 -5.01 -20.42 7.52
N GLY A 7 -4.96 -20.61 8.85
CA GLY A 7 -4.74 -19.53 9.80
C GLY A 7 -3.33 -18.92 9.80
N GLU A 8 -2.35 -19.59 9.20
CA GLU A 8 -1.00 -19.05 8.99
C GLU A 8 -0.93 -18.22 7.70
N ILE A 9 -1.88 -18.44 6.77
CA ILE A 9 -2.01 -17.66 5.53
C ILE A 9 -2.84 -16.41 5.79
N TYR A 10 -3.99 -16.56 6.44
CA TYR A 10 -4.88 -15.47 6.80
C TYR A 10 -5.45 -15.64 8.21
N ASN A 11 -5.39 -14.59 9.03
CA ASN A 11 -5.92 -14.57 10.37
C ASN A 11 -6.40 -13.15 10.72
N GLU A 12 -7.67 -13.00 11.04
CA GLU A 12 -8.27 -11.70 11.40
C GLU A 12 -7.77 -11.15 12.74
N ARG A 13 -7.28 -12.00 13.64
CA ARG A 13 -6.94 -11.65 15.01
C ARG A 13 -5.50 -11.95 15.41
N GLY A 14 -4.67 -12.33 14.45
CA GLY A 14 -3.30 -12.76 14.75
C GLY A 14 -2.34 -12.52 13.59
N THR A 15 -1.11 -12.93 13.82
CA THR A 15 -0.07 -12.86 12.78
C THR A 15 -0.31 -13.93 11.71
N ALA A 16 -0.31 -13.52 10.45
CA ALA A 16 -0.41 -14.41 9.30
C ALA A 16 0.37 -13.84 8.13
N LEU A 17 0.61 -14.66 7.11
CA LEU A 17 1.32 -14.26 5.89
C LEU A 17 0.65 -13.05 5.20
N SER A 18 -0.69 -12.98 5.24
CA SER A 18 -1.45 -11.83 4.71
C SER A 18 -1.08 -10.49 5.36
N GLY A 19 -0.59 -10.50 6.59
CA GLY A 19 -0.13 -9.29 7.29
C GLY A 19 1.16 -8.69 6.71
N ALA A 20 1.90 -9.44 5.90
CA ALA A 20 3.07 -8.94 5.17
C ALA A 20 2.70 -8.19 3.88
N ILE A 21 1.46 -8.29 3.42
CA ILE A 21 0.99 -7.58 2.24
C ILE A 21 0.60 -6.15 2.61
N VAL A 22 1.10 -5.19 1.84
CA VAL A 22 0.87 -3.77 2.07
C VAL A 22 0.30 -3.09 0.83
N ALA A 23 -0.52 -2.07 1.04
CA ALA A 23 -0.91 -1.17 -0.03
C ALA A 23 0.12 -0.03 -0.15
N VAL A 24 0.47 0.31 -1.37
CA VAL A 24 1.37 1.42 -1.69
C VAL A 24 0.51 2.53 -2.29
N ASP A 25 0.75 3.78 -1.86
CA ASP A 25 0.08 4.98 -2.36
C ASP A 25 -1.45 4.84 -2.44
N TYR A 26 -2.05 4.53 -1.28
CA TYR A 26 -3.50 4.37 -1.16
C TYR A 26 -4.12 3.33 -2.11
N GLY A 27 -3.34 2.28 -2.43
CA GLY A 27 -3.80 1.17 -3.27
C GLY A 27 -3.48 1.34 -4.76
N MET A 28 -2.67 2.33 -5.14
CA MET A 28 -2.13 2.44 -6.51
C MET A 28 -1.16 1.30 -6.83
N GLY A 29 -0.53 0.72 -5.81
CA GLY A 29 0.33 -0.44 -5.92
C GLY A 29 0.18 -1.39 -4.72
N THR A 30 0.80 -2.55 -4.84
CA THR A 30 0.90 -3.55 -3.77
C THR A 30 2.36 -3.88 -3.54
N GLY A 31 2.72 -4.09 -2.28
CA GLY A 31 4.04 -4.56 -1.89
C GLY A 31 3.96 -5.68 -0.86
N SER A 32 5.11 -6.23 -0.53
CA SER A 32 5.24 -7.23 0.54
C SER A 32 6.41 -6.87 1.45
N VAL A 33 6.19 -6.94 2.75
CA VAL A 33 7.27 -6.81 3.73
C VAL A 33 8.12 -8.09 3.69
N ILE A 34 9.43 -7.92 3.56
CA ILE A 34 10.38 -9.04 3.42
C ILE A 34 11.47 -9.05 4.51
N SER A 35 11.39 -8.14 5.49
CA SER A 35 12.27 -8.15 6.66
C SER A 35 11.58 -7.59 7.89
N ASP A 36 12.15 -7.88 9.05
CA ASP A 36 11.77 -7.30 10.36
C ASP A 36 12.20 -5.84 10.52
N ARG A 37 12.98 -5.31 9.58
CA ARG A 37 13.46 -3.92 9.55
C ARG A 37 12.75 -3.08 8.48
N GLY A 38 11.47 -3.35 8.22
CA GLY A 38 10.61 -2.54 7.36
C GLY A 38 10.95 -2.55 5.87
N LEU A 39 11.74 -3.51 5.38
CA LEU A 39 12.03 -3.62 3.95
C LEU A 39 10.80 -4.14 3.20
N VAL A 40 10.39 -3.43 2.16
CA VAL A 40 9.22 -3.71 1.33
C VAL A 40 9.66 -3.92 -0.11
N ILE A 41 9.25 -5.03 -0.71
CA ILE A 41 9.41 -5.27 -2.14
C ILE A 41 8.11 -4.92 -2.87
N THR A 42 8.22 -4.24 -3.99
CA THR A 42 7.13 -3.96 -4.94
C THR A 42 7.64 -4.07 -6.36
N ASN A 43 6.82 -3.75 -7.36
CA ASN A 43 7.26 -3.76 -8.76
C ASN A 43 8.03 -2.48 -9.12
N HIS A 44 8.95 -2.60 -10.09
CA HIS A 44 9.67 -1.46 -10.65
C HIS A 44 8.71 -0.43 -11.26
N HIS A 45 7.68 -0.89 -11.99
CA HIS A 45 6.69 -0.01 -12.59
C HIS A 45 5.84 0.75 -11.55
N VAL A 46 5.65 0.21 -10.34
CA VAL A 46 5.02 0.94 -9.21
C VAL A 46 5.94 2.04 -8.69
N ALA A 47 7.24 1.81 -8.71
CA ALA A 47 8.26 2.75 -8.26
C ALA A 47 8.76 3.70 -9.35
N TYR A 48 8.31 3.53 -10.60
CA TYR A 48 8.87 4.24 -11.77
C TYR A 48 8.86 5.77 -11.61
N GLY A 49 7.72 6.33 -11.18
CA GLY A 49 7.59 7.77 -10.95
C GLY A 49 8.55 8.29 -9.88
N ASP A 50 8.70 7.54 -8.79
CA ASP A 50 9.60 7.91 -7.69
C ASP A 50 11.06 7.89 -8.14
N ILE A 51 11.48 6.84 -8.87
CA ILE A 51 12.84 6.71 -9.40
C ILE A 51 13.12 7.84 -10.37
N HIS A 52 12.15 8.20 -11.23
CA HIS A 52 12.24 9.33 -12.14
C HIS A 52 12.44 10.65 -11.37
N ASP A 53 11.60 10.93 -10.39
CA ASP A 53 11.62 12.20 -9.63
C ASP A 53 12.86 12.35 -8.74
N LEU A 54 13.47 11.23 -8.33
CA LEU A 54 14.74 11.21 -7.61
C LEU A 54 15.95 11.31 -8.53
N SER A 55 15.79 11.07 -9.83
CA SER A 55 16.89 11.14 -10.81
C SER A 55 17.28 12.58 -11.12
N THR A 56 18.57 12.81 -11.34
CA THR A 56 19.14 14.07 -11.80
C THR A 56 20.03 13.80 -13.04
N PRO A 57 20.44 14.83 -13.79
CA PRO A 57 21.39 14.64 -14.88
C PRO A 57 22.70 13.96 -14.47
N GLU A 58 23.15 14.21 -13.22
CA GLU A 58 24.38 13.63 -12.66
C GLU A 58 24.14 12.20 -12.10
N ASN A 59 22.91 11.93 -11.65
CA ASN A 59 22.52 10.66 -11.03
C ASN A 59 21.23 10.14 -11.68
N ASN A 60 21.33 9.58 -12.87
CA ASN A 60 20.19 9.03 -13.58
C ASN A 60 19.88 7.61 -13.06
N TYR A 61 19.08 7.54 -12.00
CA TYR A 61 18.70 6.27 -11.37
C TYR A 61 17.79 5.40 -12.22
N LEU A 62 17.01 5.99 -13.14
CA LEU A 62 16.24 5.19 -14.10
C LEU A 62 17.17 4.41 -15.04
N GLU A 63 18.21 5.06 -15.56
CA GLU A 63 19.11 4.43 -16.51
C GLU A 63 20.11 3.48 -15.86
N ASN A 64 20.65 3.87 -14.70
CA ASN A 64 21.76 3.17 -14.05
C ASN A 64 21.32 2.24 -12.92
N GLY A 65 20.07 2.34 -12.46
CA GLY A 65 19.61 1.75 -11.23
C GLY A 65 20.11 2.49 -10.00
N PHE A 66 19.64 2.06 -8.85
CA PHE A 66 20.04 2.60 -7.54
C PHE A 66 20.11 1.49 -6.51
N TRP A 67 21.13 1.53 -5.66
CA TRP A 67 21.28 0.62 -4.50
C TRP A 67 21.94 1.37 -3.37
N ALA A 68 21.22 1.56 -2.26
CA ALA A 68 21.75 2.15 -1.04
C ALA A 68 22.74 1.17 -0.39
N ALA A 69 23.94 1.66 -0.03
CA ALA A 69 24.91 0.86 0.68
C ALA A 69 24.59 0.77 2.18
N THR A 70 23.99 1.82 2.72
CA THR A 70 23.56 1.92 4.13
C THR A 70 22.20 2.57 4.21
N GLU A 71 21.53 2.49 5.37
CA GLU A 71 20.23 3.16 5.60
C GLU A 71 20.30 4.69 5.46
N GLN A 72 21.48 5.27 5.68
CA GLN A 72 21.71 6.70 5.50
C GLN A 72 21.77 7.12 4.03
N ASP A 73 22.08 6.18 3.14
CA ASP A 73 22.12 6.40 1.69
C ASP A 73 20.75 6.20 1.02
N GLU A 74 19.76 5.70 1.76
CA GLU A 74 18.42 5.49 1.25
C GLU A 74 17.75 6.83 0.90
N LEU A 75 17.10 6.89 -0.26
CA LEU A 75 16.56 8.13 -0.81
C LEU A 75 15.12 8.37 -0.33
N PRO A 76 14.84 9.45 0.44
CA PRO A 76 13.49 9.78 0.86
C PRO A 76 12.58 10.06 -0.33
N VAL A 77 11.43 9.39 -0.41
CA VAL A 77 10.45 9.57 -1.48
C VAL A 77 9.33 10.47 -1.00
N LYS A 78 9.25 11.65 -1.56
CA LYS A 78 8.26 12.65 -1.13
C LYS A 78 6.83 12.21 -1.46
N GLY A 79 5.99 12.17 -0.42
CA GLY A 79 4.57 11.84 -0.56
C GLY A 79 4.26 10.36 -0.69
N LYS A 80 5.29 9.50 -0.74
CA LYS A 80 5.12 8.04 -0.74
C LYS A 80 4.49 7.57 0.55
N THR A 81 3.59 6.59 0.44
CA THR A 81 2.98 5.95 1.61
C THR A 81 2.99 4.43 1.48
N VAL A 82 3.17 3.77 2.61
CA VAL A 82 2.99 2.32 2.73
C VAL A 82 1.97 2.06 3.84
N MET A 83 0.93 1.30 3.53
CA MET A 83 -0.23 1.12 4.39
C MET A 83 -0.38 -0.34 4.78
N PHE A 84 -0.39 -0.58 6.08
CA PHE A 84 -0.60 -1.90 6.67
C PHE A 84 -2.05 -2.05 7.10
N LEU A 85 -2.75 -3.04 6.55
CA LEU A 85 -4.10 -3.36 6.99
C LEU A 85 -4.06 -3.98 8.39
N ARG A 86 -4.68 -3.30 9.36
CA ARG A 86 -4.72 -3.75 10.77
C ARG A 86 -6.05 -4.35 11.18
N ARG A 87 -7.15 -3.89 10.57
CA ARG A 87 -8.49 -4.35 10.89
C ARG A 87 -9.44 -4.15 9.73
N ILE A 88 -10.41 -5.05 9.59
CA ILE A 88 -11.60 -4.88 8.74
C ILE A 88 -12.83 -4.94 9.65
N ALA A 89 -13.78 -4.04 9.43
CA ALA A 89 -15.08 -4.08 10.11
C ALA A 89 -16.20 -4.12 9.05
N ASP A 90 -17.20 -4.96 9.28
CA ASP A 90 -18.42 -4.97 8.47
C ASP A 90 -19.34 -3.84 8.96
N VAL A 91 -19.65 -2.91 8.07
CA VAL A 91 -20.51 -1.73 8.31
C VAL A 91 -21.72 -1.76 7.36
N THR A 92 -22.08 -2.94 6.87
CA THR A 92 -23.11 -3.14 5.84
C THR A 92 -24.45 -2.60 6.29
N ASP A 93 -24.92 -2.96 7.48
CA ASP A 93 -26.24 -2.57 7.97
C ASP A 93 -26.37 -1.04 8.07
N GLU A 94 -25.35 -0.37 8.63
CA GLU A 94 -25.32 1.09 8.73
C GLU A 94 -25.28 1.76 7.34
N ALA A 95 -24.45 1.26 6.43
CA ALA A 95 -24.34 1.83 5.08
C ALA A 95 -25.64 1.66 4.29
N VAL A 96 -26.30 0.51 4.43
CA VAL A 96 -27.61 0.23 3.78
C VAL A 96 -28.69 1.13 4.36
N GLU A 97 -28.77 1.29 5.67
CA GLU A 97 -29.74 2.20 6.32
C GLU A 97 -29.55 3.64 5.85
N MET A 98 -28.32 4.12 5.79
CA MET A 98 -28.00 5.45 5.26
C MET A 98 -28.41 5.59 3.79
N ARG A 99 -28.11 4.58 2.96
CA ARG A 99 -28.50 4.56 1.54
C ARG A 99 -30.00 4.65 1.39
N ASP A 100 -30.73 3.81 2.09
CA ASP A 100 -32.19 3.71 1.98
C ASP A 100 -32.88 4.97 2.49
N SER A 101 -32.33 5.60 3.55
CA SER A 101 -32.77 6.92 4.02
C SER A 101 -32.57 7.99 2.95
N MET A 102 -31.38 8.06 2.34
CA MET A 102 -31.10 9.02 1.28
C MET A 102 -31.98 8.80 0.04
N ILE A 103 -32.33 7.56 -0.29
CA ILE A 103 -33.25 7.24 -1.39
C ILE A 103 -34.66 7.76 -1.07
N ARG A 104 -35.18 7.45 0.14
CA ARG A 104 -36.50 7.94 0.58
C ARG A 104 -36.62 9.46 0.57
N GLU A 105 -35.52 10.15 0.88
CA GLU A 105 -35.46 11.61 0.91
C GLU A 105 -35.15 12.23 -0.47
N GLY A 106 -34.98 11.42 -1.53
CA GLY A 106 -34.59 11.91 -2.85
C GLY A 106 -33.17 12.51 -2.94
N LYS A 107 -32.30 12.18 -1.96
CA LYS A 107 -30.95 12.73 -1.84
C LYS A 107 -29.85 11.79 -2.37
N PHE A 108 -30.20 10.56 -2.73
CA PHE A 108 -29.26 9.58 -3.29
C PHE A 108 -29.03 9.85 -4.78
N GLY A 109 -28.16 10.81 -5.09
CA GLY A 109 -27.75 11.13 -6.46
C GLY A 109 -26.42 10.42 -6.82
N VAL A 110 -25.81 10.86 -7.92
CA VAL A 110 -24.55 10.29 -8.48
C VAL A 110 -23.43 10.17 -7.40
N PHE A 111 -23.42 11.05 -6.43
CA PHE A 111 -22.44 11.03 -5.32
C PHE A 111 -22.95 10.37 -4.04
N GLY A 112 -24.10 9.70 -4.07
CA GLY A 112 -24.72 9.10 -2.88
C GLY A 112 -23.80 8.12 -2.16
N THR A 113 -23.22 7.18 -2.88
CA THR A 113 -22.25 6.20 -2.32
C THR A 113 -21.03 6.88 -1.68
N ARG A 114 -20.46 7.90 -2.33
CA ARG A 114 -19.31 8.64 -1.78
C ARG A 114 -19.66 9.39 -0.49
N LYS A 115 -20.87 9.91 -0.38
CA LYS A 115 -21.35 10.57 0.84
C LYS A 115 -21.50 9.59 1.99
N ILE A 116 -21.98 8.36 1.73
CA ILE A 116 -22.06 7.28 2.71
C ILE A 116 -20.67 6.93 3.21
N TYR A 117 -19.72 6.68 2.29
CA TYR A 117 -18.32 6.36 2.64
C TYR A 117 -17.73 7.46 3.54
N GLY A 118 -17.80 8.72 3.11
CA GLY A 118 -17.24 9.84 3.89
C GLY A 118 -17.89 10.02 5.26
N ALA A 119 -19.19 9.71 5.42
CA ALA A 119 -19.87 9.78 6.71
C ALA A 119 -19.38 8.66 7.65
N ILE A 120 -19.25 7.42 7.14
CA ILE A 120 -18.75 6.26 7.89
C ILE A 120 -17.28 6.49 8.27
N GLU A 121 -16.44 6.89 7.33
CA GLU A 121 -15.01 7.17 7.55
C GLU A 121 -14.83 8.26 8.61
N LYS A 122 -15.61 9.35 8.53
CA LYS A 122 -15.58 10.43 9.53
C LYS A 122 -16.02 9.95 10.92
N LYS A 123 -17.04 9.08 10.99
CA LYS A 123 -17.53 8.55 12.28
C LYS A 123 -16.48 7.68 12.96
N TYR A 124 -15.91 6.74 12.22
CA TYR A 124 -15.01 5.72 12.78
C TYR A 124 -13.53 6.12 12.80
N GLY A 125 -13.14 7.16 12.04
CA GLY A 125 -11.77 7.65 12.01
C GLY A 125 -11.40 8.62 13.15
N LYS A 126 -12.39 9.11 13.93
CA LYS A 126 -12.13 10.16 14.94
C LYS A 126 -11.26 9.70 16.12
N ASP A 127 -11.48 8.47 16.58
CA ASP A 127 -10.92 7.98 17.85
C ASP A 127 -9.96 6.80 17.61
N THR A 128 -9.25 6.83 16.48
CA THR A 128 -8.29 5.79 16.09
C THR A 128 -7.02 6.42 15.52
N PRO A 129 -5.83 5.83 15.77
CA PRO A 129 -4.59 6.25 15.13
C PRO A 129 -4.50 5.82 13.66
N TYR A 130 -5.48 5.04 13.18
CA TYR A 130 -5.49 4.49 11.82
C TYR A 130 -6.18 5.43 10.83
N GLU A 131 -5.71 5.42 9.61
CA GLU A 131 -6.49 5.95 8.49
C GLU A 131 -7.55 4.91 8.11
N VAL A 132 -8.79 5.37 7.91
CA VAL A 132 -9.92 4.48 7.61
C VAL A 132 -10.41 4.71 6.19
N SER A 133 -10.79 3.64 5.52
CA SER A 133 -11.36 3.68 4.18
C SER A 133 -12.55 2.74 4.09
N CYS A 134 -13.68 3.25 3.58
CA CYS A 134 -14.89 2.46 3.37
C CYS A 134 -15.00 2.07 1.90
N ALA A 135 -15.32 0.81 1.65
CA ALA A 135 -15.55 0.32 0.29
C ALA A 135 -16.70 -0.68 0.25
N SER A 136 -17.46 -0.66 -0.85
CA SER A 136 -18.45 -1.70 -1.14
C SER A 136 -17.79 -2.87 -1.84
N MET A 137 -18.21 -4.07 -1.46
CA MET A 137 -17.81 -5.33 -2.05
C MET A 137 -19.00 -5.98 -2.73
N TRP A 138 -18.73 -6.86 -3.69
CA TRP A 138 -19.74 -7.66 -4.40
C TRP A 138 -20.92 -6.82 -4.90
N ARG A 139 -20.58 -5.70 -5.60
CA ARG A 139 -21.57 -4.77 -6.19
C ARG A 139 -22.52 -4.13 -5.17
N GLY A 140 -22.06 -3.90 -3.94
CA GLY A 140 -22.84 -3.25 -2.88
C GLY A 140 -23.63 -4.20 -1.98
N GLU A 141 -23.34 -5.51 -2.04
CA GLU A 141 -23.90 -6.48 -1.09
C GLU A 141 -23.29 -6.35 0.29
N LYS A 142 -22.02 -5.90 0.35
CA LYS A 142 -21.34 -5.61 1.61
C LYS A 142 -20.61 -4.27 1.56
N TYR A 143 -20.55 -3.64 2.74
CA TYR A 143 -19.75 -2.45 2.98
C TYR A 143 -18.76 -2.75 4.08
N LEU A 144 -17.47 -2.63 3.76
CA LEU A 144 -16.37 -2.92 4.67
C LEU A 144 -15.60 -1.64 4.97
N LEU A 145 -15.22 -1.48 6.23
CA LEU A 145 -14.36 -0.42 6.71
C LEU A 145 -13.00 -1.00 7.02
N PHE A 146 -11.99 -0.50 6.33
CA PHE A 146 -10.59 -0.90 6.45
C PHE A 146 -9.85 0.09 7.32
N TYR A 147 -9.06 -0.40 8.27
CA TYR A 147 -8.22 0.39 9.15
C TYR A 147 -6.76 0.17 8.78
N TYR A 148 -6.10 1.23 8.35
CA TYR A 148 -4.72 1.19 7.90
C TYR A 148 -3.79 1.94 8.85
N GLU A 149 -2.69 1.32 9.22
CA GLU A 149 -1.53 2.01 9.78
C GLU A 149 -0.66 2.49 8.62
N VAL A 150 -0.43 3.82 8.56
CA VAL A 150 0.19 4.46 7.39
C VAL A 150 1.57 4.98 7.74
N TYR A 151 2.58 4.46 7.05
CA TYR A 151 3.95 4.94 7.10
C TYR A 151 4.16 5.98 6.00
N LYS A 152 4.71 7.16 6.39
CA LYS A 152 4.91 8.32 5.50
C LYS A 152 6.37 8.69 5.30
N ASP A 153 7.29 8.19 6.11
CA ASP A 153 8.72 8.18 5.79
C ASP A 153 9.02 6.85 5.10
N VAL A 154 9.03 6.91 3.79
CA VAL A 154 9.31 5.79 2.90
C VAL A 154 10.50 6.16 2.04
N ARG A 155 11.49 5.28 1.97
CA ARG A 155 12.73 5.54 1.25
C ARG A 155 12.99 4.47 0.22
N LEU A 156 13.50 4.88 -0.94
CA LEU A 156 13.99 3.97 -1.97
C LEU A 156 15.32 3.36 -1.49
N VAL A 157 15.32 2.03 -1.37
CA VAL A 157 16.51 1.24 -1.00
C VAL A 157 17.24 0.75 -2.24
N GLY A 158 16.48 0.37 -3.26
CA GLY A 158 17.08 -0.08 -4.49
C GLY A 158 16.07 -0.37 -5.60
N ALA A 159 16.53 -0.20 -6.82
CA ALA A 159 15.83 -0.58 -8.02
C ALA A 159 16.84 -0.88 -9.14
N PRO A 160 16.60 -1.90 -9.97
CA PRO A 160 17.43 -2.14 -11.15
C PRO A 160 17.25 -1.01 -12.19
N PRO A 161 18.14 -0.89 -13.16
CA PRO A 161 17.93 -0.03 -14.32
C PRO A 161 16.59 -0.33 -15.02
N GLU A 162 15.95 0.68 -15.61
CA GLU A 162 14.70 0.54 -16.36
C GLU A 162 14.78 -0.56 -17.43
N LYS A 163 15.91 -0.69 -18.13
CA LYS A 163 16.13 -1.75 -19.13
C LYS A 163 16.00 -3.17 -18.59
N ILE A 164 16.16 -3.36 -17.28
CA ILE A 164 15.92 -4.63 -16.59
C ILE A 164 14.49 -4.67 -16.05
N GLY A 165 14.03 -3.58 -15.42
CA GLY A 165 12.69 -3.47 -14.85
C GLY A 165 11.57 -3.60 -15.87
N ALA A 166 11.78 -3.05 -17.06
CA ALA A 166 10.81 -3.05 -18.16
C ALA A 166 11.34 -3.75 -19.44
N PHE A 167 12.24 -4.73 -19.28
CA PHE A 167 12.82 -5.47 -20.41
C PHE A 167 11.74 -6.08 -21.30
N GLY A 168 11.88 -5.88 -22.65
CA GLY A 168 10.92 -6.35 -23.64
C GLY A 168 9.60 -5.56 -23.70
N GLY A 169 9.44 -4.55 -22.87
CA GLY A 169 8.25 -3.70 -22.84
C GLY A 169 6.96 -4.46 -22.60
N ASN A 170 5.86 -3.95 -23.18
CA ASN A 170 4.53 -4.54 -22.98
C ASN A 170 4.36 -5.93 -23.63
N GLN A 171 5.10 -6.23 -24.70
CA GLN A 171 4.99 -7.53 -25.37
C GLN A 171 5.49 -8.67 -24.49
N ASP A 172 6.65 -8.50 -23.85
CA ASP A 172 7.24 -9.54 -22.97
C ASP A 172 6.57 -9.58 -21.61
N ASN A 173 5.75 -8.60 -21.25
CA ASN A 173 5.02 -8.60 -19.97
C ASN A 173 4.08 -9.80 -19.83
N TRP A 174 3.60 -10.33 -20.93
CA TRP A 174 2.66 -11.46 -21.00
C TRP A 174 3.27 -12.72 -21.61
N GLY A 175 4.52 -12.65 -22.05
CA GLY A 175 5.23 -13.76 -22.66
C GLY A 175 5.90 -14.67 -21.63
N TRP A 176 6.15 -15.91 -22.01
CA TRP A 176 6.94 -16.88 -21.25
C TRP A 176 8.07 -17.44 -22.13
N PRO A 177 9.30 -17.58 -21.61
CA PRO A 177 9.77 -17.23 -20.25
C PRO A 177 9.93 -15.71 -20.06
N GLN A 178 9.76 -15.28 -18.81
CA GLN A 178 9.94 -13.86 -18.45
C GLN A 178 11.40 -13.57 -18.11
N HIS A 179 11.93 -12.49 -18.70
CA HIS A 179 13.34 -12.08 -18.56
C HIS A 179 13.50 -10.69 -17.94
N LYS A 180 12.54 -10.26 -17.12
CA LYS A 180 12.57 -8.92 -16.52
C LYS A 180 12.74 -8.99 -15.00
N GLY A 181 13.42 -8.02 -14.44
CA GLY A 181 13.53 -7.76 -13.01
C GLY A 181 12.60 -6.62 -12.59
N ASP A 182 11.28 -6.83 -12.75
CA ASP A 182 10.28 -5.82 -12.38
C ASP A 182 10.08 -5.77 -10.87
N PHE A 183 11.08 -5.25 -10.16
CA PHE A 183 11.02 -5.05 -8.72
C PHE A 183 11.70 -3.76 -8.28
N ALA A 184 11.29 -3.24 -7.13
CA ALA A 184 11.95 -2.18 -6.40
C ALA A 184 11.83 -2.45 -4.90
N LEU A 185 12.76 -1.93 -4.14
CA LEU A 185 12.82 -2.05 -2.69
C LEU A 185 12.63 -0.68 -2.05
N TYR A 186 11.69 -0.62 -1.12
CA TYR A 186 11.51 0.51 -0.21
C TYR A 186 11.78 0.08 1.22
N ARG A 187 12.00 1.05 2.10
CA ARG A 187 11.96 0.87 3.53
C ARG A 187 10.98 1.85 4.15
N VAL A 188 10.19 1.35 5.10
CA VAL A 188 9.35 2.16 5.97
C VAL A 188 10.05 2.38 7.29
N TYR A 189 9.89 3.57 7.86
CA TYR A 189 10.49 3.93 9.13
C TYR A 189 9.44 4.11 10.22
N GLY A 190 9.77 3.61 11.40
CA GLY A 190 8.96 3.68 12.60
C GLY A 190 9.79 4.01 13.83
N ASP A 191 9.14 4.22 14.95
CA ASP A 191 9.79 4.35 16.25
C ASP A 191 10.17 2.98 16.84
N LYS A 192 10.78 2.99 18.04
CA LYS A 192 11.17 1.78 18.77
C LYS A 192 10.03 0.80 19.07
N ASP A 193 8.79 1.27 19.06
CA ASP A 193 7.58 0.47 19.28
C ASP A 193 6.95 0.01 17.95
N GLY A 194 7.63 0.28 16.81
CA GLY A 194 7.18 -0.06 15.46
C GLY A 194 6.03 0.81 14.96
N LYS A 195 5.80 1.99 15.56
CA LYS A 195 4.78 2.94 15.07
C LYS A 195 5.36 3.85 14.00
N PRO A 196 4.53 4.29 13.03
CA PRO A 196 5.01 5.19 11.98
C PRO A 196 5.71 6.43 12.55
N ALA A 197 6.96 6.61 12.19
CA ALA A 197 7.78 7.76 12.61
C ALA A 197 8.81 8.11 11.52
N PRO A 198 9.30 9.36 11.49
CA PRO A 198 10.40 9.74 10.63
C PRO A 198 11.68 8.96 10.97
N TYR A 199 12.52 8.76 9.97
CA TYR A 199 13.85 8.19 10.16
C TYR A 199 14.64 8.93 11.23
N SER A 200 15.23 8.18 12.11
CA SER A 200 16.24 8.62 13.07
C SER A 200 17.35 7.57 13.12
N LYS A 201 18.53 7.97 13.51
CA LYS A 201 19.64 7.01 13.71
C LYS A 201 19.40 6.02 14.86
N ASP A 202 18.41 6.36 15.69
CA ASP A 202 18.05 5.59 16.89
C ASP A 202 16.79 4.71 16.67
N ASN A 203 16.25 4.70 15.44
CA ASN A 203 15.06 3.91 15.06
C ASN A 203 15.46 2.67 14.26
#